data_2a7d4828e6db6c5609cc7b5600fd21a4
#
_entry.id   2a7d4828e6db6c5609cc7b5600fd21a4
#
_cell.length_a   1.000
_cell.length_b   1.000
_cell.length_c   1.000
_cell.angle_alpha   90.00
_cell.angle_beta   90.00
_cell.angle_gamma   90.00
#
_symmetry.space_group_name_H-M   'P 1'
#
loop_
_entity.id
_entity.type
_entity.pdbx_description
1 polymer ?
#
loop_
_entity_poly.entity_id
_entity_poly.type
_entity_poly.pdbx_seq_one_letter_code
_entity_poly.pdbx_strand_id
1 'polypeptide(L)'
;MIESIAQQPILAALIALVGLGVLFGALLGYAAEKFKVEGDPIVEQIDELLPQTQCGQCGFPGCKPYAESIASGDAINKCPPGGQSTINAIANLLDVPAPELDAEHGEEADLRTVAYIREDECIGCTKCIQACPVDAILGAAKLMHTVIADECTGCDLCVEPCPVDCIDMLPLTEGLKQWHWPAPQNQRDVIASDRSGFEAPSNEGRAA
;
A
#
# COMPACT_ATOMS: atom_id res chain seq x y z
N MET A 1 -39.05 24.33 -34.46
CA MET A 1 -38.13 24.54 -33.34
C MET A 1 -37.03 23.48 -33.26
N ILE A 2 -37.32 22.18 -33.43
CA ILE A 2 -36.31 21.10 -33.45
C ILE A 2 -35.39 21.19 -34.68
N GLU A 3 -35.90 21.57 -35.85
CA GLU A 3 -35.11 21.74 -37.09
C GLU A 3 -34.10 22.89 -37.00
N SER A 4 -34.37 23.94 -36.21
CA SER A 4 -33.43 25.07 -36.02
C SER A 4 -32.23 24.73 -35.16
N ILE A 5 -32.40 23.75 -34.25
CA ILE A 5 -31.32 23.27 -33.37
C ILE A 5 -30.34 22.37 -34.14
N ALA A 6 -30.85 21.58 -35.09
CA ALA A 6 -30.04 20.71 -35.95
C ALA A 6 -29.09 21.47 -36.88
N GLN A 7 -29.38 22.78 -37.18
CA GLN A 7 -28.55 23.63 -38.01
C GLN A 7 -27.37 24.28 -37.28
N GLN A 8 -27.28 24.15 -35.93
CA GLN A 8 -26.15 24.64 -35.14
C GLN A 8 -25.40 23.45 -34.51
N PRO A 9 -24.35 22.95 -35.17
CA PRO A 9 -23.69 21.72 -34.77
C PRO A 9 -23.13 21.77 -33.34
N ILE A 10 -22.70 22.95 -32.90
CA ILE A 10 -22.17 23.14 -31.52
C ILE A 10 -23.30 23.00 -30.49
N LEU A 11 -24.45 23.59 -30.71
CA LEU A 11 -25.60 23.50 -29.79
C LEU A 11 -26.15 22.09 -29.73
N ALA A 12 -26.25 21.41 -30.87
CA ALA A 12 -26.64 20.01 -30.92
C ALA A 12 -25.66 19.09 -30.16
N ALA A 13 -24.36 19.31 -30.31
CA ALA A 13 -23.33 18.57 -29.57
C ALA A 13 -23.41 18.82 -28.06
N LEU A 14 -23.61 20.06 -27.62
CA LEU A 14 -23.77 20.39 -26.21
C LEU A 14 -25.02 19.73 -25.61
N ILE A 15 -26.15 19.76 -26.31
CA ILE A 15 -27.38 19.09 -25.85
C ILE A 15 -27.18 17.58 -25.78
N ALA A 16 -26.50 16.97 -26.75
CA ALA A 16 -26.18 15.55 -26.73
C ALA A 16 -25.27 15.16 -25.57
N LEU A 17 -24.23 15.96 -25.30
CA LEU A 17 -23.31 15.73 -24.17
C LEU A 17 -24.03 15.87 -22.82
N VAL A 18 -24.83 16.91 -22.64
CA VAL A 18 -25.61 17.11 -21.41
C VAL A 18 -26.62 15.96 -21.24
N GLY A 19 -27.34 15.59 -22.31
CA GLY A 19 -28.30 14.49 -22.29
C GLY A 19 -27.63 13.16 -21.91
N LEU A 20 -26.47 12.87 -22.49
CA LEU A 20 -25.67 11.67 -22.18
C LEU A 20 -25.17 11.71 -20.74
N GLY A 21 -24.68 12.85 -20.27
CA GLY A 21 -24.24 13.03 -18.88
C GLY A 21 -25.36 12.80 -17.87
N VAL A 22 -26.53 13.36 -18.12
CA VAL A 22 -27.72 13.14 -17.27
C VAL A 22 -28.16 11.68 -17.30
N LEU A 23 -28.16 11.05 -18.47
CA LEU A 23 -28.54 9.63 -18.61
C LEU A 23 -27.60 8.72 -17.83
N PHE A 24 -26.29 8.87 -18.01
CA PHE A 24 -25.30 8.08 -17.28
C PHE A 24 -25.28 8.39 -15.79
N GLY A 25 -25.41 9.66 -15.42
CA GLY A 25 -25.50 10.07 -14.01
C GLY A 25 -26.72 9.45 -13.31
N ALA A 26 -27.86 9.46 -13.96
CA ALA A 26 -29.07 8.84 -13.42
C ALA A 26 -28.94 7.30 -13.35
N LEU A 27 -28.35 6.67 -14.37
CA LEU A 27 -28.15 5.22 -14.40
C LEU A 27 -27.17 4.78 -13.30
N LEU A 28 -26.05 5.48 -13.15
CA LEU A 28 -25.03 5.19 -12.12
C LEU A 28 -25.57 5.48 -10.72
N GLY A 29 -26.31 6.59 -10.53
CA GLY A 29 -26.95 6.90 -9.26
C GLY A 29 -27.98 5.84 -8.84
N TYR A 30 -28.81 5.41 -9.79
CA TYR A 30 -29.76 4.31 -9.55
C TYR A 30 -29.03 2.99 -9.23
N ALA A 31 -27.96 2.67 -9.96
CA ALA A 31 -27.19 1.46 -9.72
C ALA A 31 -26.48 1.51 -8.34
N ALA A 32 -25.92 2.64 -7.97
CA ALA A 32 -25.27 2.84 -6.66
C ALA A 32 -26.25 2.61 -5.50
N GLU A 33 -27.49 3.09 -5.61
CA GLU A 33 -28.51 2.86 -4.60
C GLU A 33 -29.01 1.41 -4.60
N LYS A 34 -29.25 0.86 -5.80
CA LYS A 34 -29.81 -0.49 -5.98
C LYS A 34 -28.85 -1.60 -5.55
N PHE A 35 -27.55 -1.39 -5.78
CA PHE A 35 -26.48 -2.36 -5.49
C PHE A 35 -25.65 -1.97 -4.26
N LYS A 36 -26.17 -1.07 -3.41
CA LYS A 36 -25.54 -0.74 -2.14
C LYS A 36 -25.43 -2.01 -1.29
N VAL A 37 -24.19 -2.45 -1.07
CA VAL A 37 -23.88 -3.52 -0.11
C VAL A 37 -23.78 -2.86 1.27
N GLU A 38 -24.68 -3.18 2.17
CA GLU A 38 -24.54 -2.77 3.56
C GLU A 38 -23.45 -3.64 4.19
N GLY A 39 -22.32 -3.02 4.52
CA GLY A 39 -21.23 -3.68 5.25
C GLY A 39 -21.68 -4.02 6.67
N ASP A 40 -21.16 -5.09 7.23
CA ASP A 40 -21.36 -5.41 8.63
C ASP A 40 -20.67 -4.32 9.48
N PRO A 41 -21.37 -3.61 10.35
CA PRO A 41 -20.80 -2.53 11.15
C PRO A 41 -19.65 -2.99 12.05
N ILE A 42 -19.59 -4.26 12.42
CA ILE A 42 -18.46 -4.80 13.19
C ILE A 42 -17.19 -4.91 12.35
N VAL A 43 -17.31 -5.23 11.06
CA VAL A 43 -16.19 -5.27 10.12
C VAL A 43 -15.57 -3.88 9.95
N GLU A 44 -16.41 -2.84 9.83
CA GLU A 44 -15.92 -1.46 9.70
C GLU A 44 -15.18 -1.01 10.95
N GLN A 45 -15.70 -1.34 12.15
CA GLN A 45 -15.03 -1.02 13.41
C GLN A 45 -13.70 -1.76 13.58
N ILE A 46 -13.62 -3.02 13.17
CA ILE A 46 -12.35 -3.78 13.19
C ILE A 46 -11.36 -3.18 12.19
N ASP A 47 -11.82 -2.84 10.97
CA ASP A 47 -10.97 -2.27 9.93
C ASP A 47 -10.39 -0.91 10.37
N GLU A 48 -11.15 -0.07 11.07
CA GLU A 48 -10.67 1.20 11.63
C GLU A 48 -9.59 1.02 12.73
N LEU A 49 -9.60 -0.11 13.45
CA LEU A 49 -8.58 -0.42 14.44
C LEU A 49 -7.28 -0.96 13.83
N LEU A 50 -7.34 -1.50 12.62
CA LEU A 50 -6.17 -2.02 11.91
C LEU A 50 -5.27 -0.87 11.39
N PRO A 51 -3.95 -1.07 11.28
CA PRO A 51 -2.99 0.00 10.96
C PRO A 51 -3.07 0.53 9.53
N GLN A 52 -3.92 -0.03 8.69
CA GLN A 52 -4.16 0.37 7.29
C GLN A 52 -2.90 0.36 6.39
N THR A 53 -1.88 -0.41 6.77
CA THR A 53 -0.64 -0.54 5.99
C THR A 53 -0.80 -1.35 4.71
N GLN A 54 -1.88 -2.13 4.60
CA GLN A 54 -2.19 -3.00 3.44
C GLN A 54 -1.05 -3.97 3.09
N CYS A 55 -0.23 -4.35 4.08
CA CYS A 55 1.05 -5.07 3.88
C CYS A 55 0.90 -6.54 3.50
N GLY A 56 -0.23 -7.19 3.79
CA GLY A 56 -0.47 -8.60 3.48
C GLY A 56 0.23 -9.63 4.39
N GLN A 57 1.01 -9.22 5.40
CA GLN A 57 1.72 -10.13 6.30
C GLN A 57 0.80 -11.10 7.04
N CYS A 58 -0.43 -10.69 7.37
CA CYS A 58 -1.45 -11.55 7.96
C CYS A 58 -1.98 -12.65 7.03
N GLY A 59 -1.50 -12.73 5.78
CA GLY A 59 -1.95 -13.68 4.75
C GLY A 59 -3.21 -13.23 3.99
N PHE A 60 -3.74 -12.04 4.28
CA PHE A 60 -4.89 -11.46 3.58
C PHE A 60 -4.45 -10.35 2.61
N PRO A 61 -5.17 -10.13 1.49
CA PRO A 61 -4.79 -9.12 0.49
C PRO A 61 -5.03 -7.67 0.92
N GLY A 62 -5.17 -7.40 2.22
CA GLY A 62 -5.37 -6.08 2.79
C GLY A 62 -6.05 -6.13 4.16
N CYS A 63 -6.18 -4.97 4.82
CA CYS A 63 -6.74 -4.88 6.17
C CYS A 63 -8.24 -5.23 6.20
N LYS A 64 -9.03 -4.75 5.22
CA LYS A 64 -10.47 -5.03 5.20
C LYS A 64 -10.82 -6.52 5.05
N PRO A 65 -10.21 -7.31 4.14
CA PRO A 65 -10.41 -8.75 4.09
C PRO A 65 -10.04 -9.47 5.40
N TYR A 66 -9.02 -8.99 6.10
CA TYR A 66 -8.68 -9.53 7.41
C TYR A 66 -9.74 -9.16 8.45
N ALA A 67 -10.27 -7.94 8.46
CA ALA A 67 -11.37 -7.53 9.33
C ALA A 67 -12.64 -8.38 9.10
N GLU A 68 -12.97 -8.69 7.84
CA GLU A 68 -14.06 -9.60 7.47
C GLU A 68 -13.84 -11.01 8.00
N SER A 69 -12.61 -11.51 7.93
CA SER A 69 -12.23 -12.81 8.47
C SER A 69 -12.37 -12.86 9.99
N ILE A 70 -11.90 -11.84 10.70
CA ILE A 70 -12.06 -11.70 12.16
C ILE A 70 -13.55 -11.68 12.54
N ALA A 71 -14.37 -10.91 11.86
CA ALA A 71 -15.81 -10.88 12.09
C ALA A 71 -16.48 -12.24 11.86
N SER A 72 -15.89 -13.07 11.00
CA SER A 72 -16.32 -14.45 10.73
C SER A 72 -15.79 -15.47 11.76
N GLY A 73 -14.97 -15.04 12.74
CA GLY A 73 -14.44 -15.87 13.83
C GLY A 73 -13.00 -16.34 13.66
N ASP A 74 -12.23 -15.73 12.78
CA ASP A 74 -10.79 -16.01 12.64
C ASP A 74 -9.98 -15.36 13.78
N ALA A 75 -8.69 -15.72 13.88
CA ALA A 75 -7.78 -15.24 14.90
C ALA A 75 -7.49 -13.74 14.75
N ILE A 76 -7.48 -13.02 15.87
CA ILE A 76 -7.29 -11.55 15.92
C ILE A 76 -5.82 -11.13 16.02
N ASN A 77 -4.88 -12.07 16.07
CA ASN A 77 -3.47 -11.85 16.41
C ASN A 77 -2.49 -12.03 15.23
N LYS A 78 -2.98 -11.92 13.98
CA LYS A 78 -2.16 -12.13 12.77
C LYS A 78 -1.55 -10.86 12.19
N CYS A 79 -1.66 -9.70 12.86
CA CYS A 79 -1.22 -8.41 12.32
C CYS A 79 0.05 -7.88 13.00
N PRO A 80 1.28 -8.15 12.49
CA PRO A 80 2.51 -7.65 13.09
C PRO A 80 2.62 -6.12 13.13
N PRO A 81 2.28 -5.37 12.06
CA PRO A 81 2.33 -3.90 12.10
C PRO A 81 1.37 -3.26 13.10
N GLY A 82 0.29 -3.95 13.45
CA GLY A 82 -0.65 -3.50 14.48
C GLY A 82 -0.17 -3.79 15.90
N GLY A 83 0.69 -4.79 16.05
CA GLY A 83 1.26 -5.22 17.32
C GLY A 83 0.23 -5.61 18.38
N GLN A 84 0.69 -5.76 19.61
CA GLN A 84 -0.15 -6.14 20.75
C GLN A 84 -1.23 -5.09 21.07
N SER A 85 -0.99 -3.82 20.75
CA SER A 85 -1.94 -2.72 20.96
C SER A 85 -3.22 -2.89 20.15
N THR A 86 -3.08 -3.24 18.87
CA THR A 86 -4.22 -3.50 17.97
C THR A 86 -4.97 -4.78 18.38
N ILE A 87 -4.25 -5.84 18.75
CA ILE A 87 -4.86 -7.08 19.27
C ILE A 87 -5.73 -6.79 20.48
N ASN A 88 -5.21 -6.02 21.44
CA ASN A 88 -5.95 -5.62 22.63
C ASN A 88 -7.20 -4.79 22.30
N ALA A 89 -7.10 -3.87 21.34
CA ALA A 89 -8.23 -3.06 20.92
C ALA A 89 -9.33 -3.89 20.27
N ILE A 90 -8.97 -4.82 19.37
CA ILE A 90 -9.93 -5.73 18.73
C ILE A 90 -10.52 -6.69 19.75
N ALA A 91 -9.70 -7.24 20.68
CA ALA A 91 -10.17 -8.11 21.75
C ALA A 91 -11.22 -7.42 22.65
N ASN A 92 -10.98 -6.15 23.00
CA ASN A 92 -11.95 -5.35 23.75
C ASN A 92 -13.24 -5.08 22.97
N LEU A 93 -13.13 -4.85 21.65
CA LEU A 93 -14.31 -4.62 20.78
C LEU A 93 -15.18 -5.88 20.70
N LEU A 94 -14.56 -7.06 20.63
CA LEU A 94 -15.24 -8.35 20.46
C LEU A 94 -15.55 -9.04 21.81
N ASP A 95 -15.14 -8.45 22.93
CA ASP A 95 -15.27 -9.03 24.29
C ASP A 95 -14.65 -10.44 24.40
N VAL A 96 -13.44 -10.61 23.82
CA VAL A 96 -12.68 -11.86 23.86
C VAL A 96 -11.33 -11.65 24.54
N PRO A 97 -10.70 -12.71 25.11
CA PRO A 97 -9.37 -12.60 25.66
C PRO A 97 -8.36 -12.25 24.57
N ALA A 98 -7.45 -11.30 24.84
CA ALA A 98 -6.40 -10.90 23.91
C ALA A 98 -5.29 -11.96 23.89
N PRO A 99 -5.05 -12.66 22.78
CA PRO A 99 -3.90 -13.55 22.60
C PRO A 99 -2.61 -12.75 22.38
N GLU A 100 -1.46 -13.43 22.48
CA GLU A 100 -0.19 -12.89 22.04
C GLU A 100 -0.11 -12.86 20.51
N LEU A 101 0.74 -11.98 19.95
CA LEU A 101 0.98 -11.88 18.52
C LEU A 101 1.45 -13.22 17.96
N ASP A 102 0.91 -13.62 16.82
CA ASP A 102 1.28 -14.88 16.18
C ASP A 102 2.63 -14.72 15.43
N ALA A 103 3.66 -15.38 15.94
CA ALA A 103 5.00 -15.35 15.39
C ALA A 103 5.12 -15.95 13.97
N GLU A 104 4.13 -16.74 13.52
CA GLU A 104 4.12 -17.26 12.14
C GLU A 104 3.94 -16.16 11.09
N HIS A 105 3.29 -15.05 11.47
CA HIS A 105 3.04 -13.90 10.59
C HIS A 105 4.09 -12.79 10.71
N GLY A 106 5.04 -12.93 11.63
CA GLY A 106 6.12 -11.97 11.88
C GLY A 106 6.14 -11.42 13.30
N GLU A 107 7.09 -10.54 13.56
CA GLU A 107 7.28 -9.90 14.85
C GLU A 107 6.90 -8.42 14.76
N GLU A 108 6.51 -7.83 15.90
CA GLU A 108 6.29 -6.39 16.00
C GLU A 108 7.63 -5.66 15.80
N ALA A 109 7.72 -4.84 14.74
CA ALA A 109 8.92 -4.10 14.44
C ALA A 109 8.94 -2.76 15.19
N ASP A 110 9.96 -2.52 16.01
CA ASP A 110 10.16 -1.26 16.71
C ASP A 110 10.43 -0.06 15.78
N LEU A 111 10.93 -0.33 14.57
CA LEU A 111 11.27 0.67 13.58
C LEU A 111 10.68 0.28 12.22
N ARG A 112 10.12 1.26 11.53
CA ARG A 112 9.71 1.07 10.13
C ARG A 112 10.95 0.75 9.29
N THR A 113 10.88 -0.32 8.51
CA THR A 113 11.92 -0.72 7.56
C THR A 113 11.47 -0.45 6.13
N VAL A 114 12.42 -0.39 5.21
CA VAL A 114 12.17 -0.27 3.78
C VAL A 114 13.05 -1.27 3.04
N ALA A 115 12.51 -1.90 2.00
CA ALA A 115 13.29 -2.79 1.16
C ALA A 115 14.27 -1.99 0.30
N TYR A 116 15.50 -2.45 0.20
CA TYR A 116 16.53 -1.91 -0.68
C TYR A 116 17.02 -3.01 -1.61
N ILE A 117 17.02 -2.76 -2.91
CA ILE A 117 17.48 -3.71 -3.92
C ILE A 117 18.86 -3.29 -4.39
N ARG A 118 19.85 -4.19 -4.25
CA ARG A 118 21.18 -4.00 -4.85
C ARG A 118 21.05 -4.18 -6.36
N GLU A 119 20.98 -3.06 -7.09
CA GLU A 119 20.64 -3.03 -8.51
C GLU A 119 21.67 -3.75 -9.39
N ASP A 120 22.94 -3.74 -8.98
CA ASP A 120 24.08 -4.41 -9.64
C ASP A 120 23.99 -5.95 -9.57
N GLU A 121 23.36 -6.49 -8.54
CA GLU A 121 23.13 -7.91 -8.36
C GLU A 121 21.77 -8.37 -8.94
N CYS A 122 20.88 -7.43 -9.22
CA CYS A 122 19.52 -7.72 -9.66
C CYS A 122 19.48 -8.28 -11.08
N ILE A 123 18.94 -9.49 -11.25
CA ILE A 123 18.80 -10.17 -12.55
C ILE A 123 17.51 -9.85 -13.31
N GLY A 124 16.63 -9.01 -12.76
CA GLY A 124 15.36 -8.66 -13.41
C GLY A 124 14.34 -9.79 -13.51
N CYS A 125 14.24 -10.65 -12.48
CA CYS A 125 13.34 -11.81 -12.49
C CYS A 125 11.88 -11.52 -12.22
N THR A 126 11.53 -10.30 -11.82
CA THR A 126 10.17 -9.77 -11.49
C THR A 126 9.44 -10.44 -10.32
N LYS A 127 10.04 -11.38 -9.61
CA LYS A 127 9.37 -12.09 -8.50
C LYS A 127 9.04 -11.17 -7.33
N CYS A 128 9.92 -10.21 -7.01
CA CYS A 128 9.69 -9.23 -5.96
C CYS A 128 8.51 -8.28 -6.30
N ILE A 129 8.34 -7.90 -7.58
CA ILE A 129 7.19 -7.10 -8.03
C ILE A 129 5.89 -7.86 -7.80
N GLN A 130 5.87 -9.16 -8.15
CA GLN A 130 4.67 -9.99 -7.98
C GLN A 130 4.32 -10.24 -6.50
N ALA A 131 5.30 -10.20 -5.61
CA ALA A 131 5.13 -10.39 -4.18
C ALA A 131 4.75 -9.10 -3.44
N CYS A 132 4.94 -7.92 -4.07
CA CYS A 132 4.68 -6.64 -3.42
C CYS A 132 3.18 -6.31 -3.42
N PRO A 133 2.51 -6.23 -2.26
CA PRO A 133 1.07 -5.98 -2.19
C PRO A 133 0.70 -4.51 -2.45
N VAL A 134 1.68 -3.60 -2.40
CA VAL A 134 1.49 -2.15 -2.56
C VAL A 134 2.15 -1.59 -3.82
N ASP A 135 2.62 -2.44 -4.73
CA ASP A 135 3.27 -2.08 -5.99
C ASP A 135 4.45 -1.08 -5.84
N ALA A 136 5.15 -1.13 -4.70
CA ALA A 136 6.26 -0.22 -4.40
C ALA A 136 7.55 -0.53 -5.16
N ILE A 137 7.59 -1.56 -6.03
CA ILE A 137 8.79 -1.97 -6.75
C ILE A 137 8.65 -1.71 -8.24
N LEU A 138 9.54 -0.86 -8.76
CA LEU A 138 9.63 -0.55 -10.18
C LEU A 138 10.65 -1.45 -10.87
N GLY A 139 10.37 -1.83 -12.09
CA GLY A 139 11.27 -2.62 -12.93
C GLY A 139 10.55 -3.38 -14.01
N ALA A 140 11.30 -4.16 -14.78
CA ALA A 140 10.76 -5.02 -15.83
C ALA A 140 11.60 -6.29 -15.97
N ALA A 141 11.07 -7.26 -16.72
CA ALA A 141 11.80 -8.51 -17.00
C ALA A 141 13.16 -8.24 -17.66
N LYS A 142 14.22 -8.79 -17.09
CA LYS A 142 15.64 -8.62 -17.50
C LYS A 142 16.19 -7.19 -17.32
N LEU A 143 15.52 -6.35 -16.59
CA LEU A 143 16.01 -5.04 -16.16
C LEU A 143 16.10 -5.04 -14.64
N MET A 144 17.00 -4.23 -14.07
CA MET A 144 17.11 -4.08 -12.64
C MET A 144 15.81 -3.52 -12.06
N HIS A 145 15.58 -3.83 -10.79
CA HIS A 145 14.44 -3.32 -10.03
C HIS A 145 14.90 -2.31 -9.00
N THR A 146 14.05 -1.36 -8.68
CA THR A 146 14.26 -0.39 -7.60
C THR A 146 13.00 -0.24 -6.76
N VAL A 147 13.13 0.22 -5.51
CA VAL A 147 12.01 0.38 -4.58
C VAL A 147 11.67 1.85 -4.42
N ILE A 148 10.38 2.17 -4.47
CA ILE A 148 9.86 3.49 -4.07
C ILE A 148 9.72 3.46 -2.54
N ALA A 149 10.66 4.09 -1.85
CA ALA A 149 10.75 4.03 -0.39
C ALA A 149 9.50 4.57 0.32
N ASP A 150 8.89 5.62 -0.21
CA ASP A 150 7.69 6.23 0.36
C ASP A 150 6.45 5.32 0.29
N GLU A 151 6.37 4.47 -0.72
CA GLU A 151 5.28 3.52 -0.91
C GLU A 151 5.54 2.17 -0.22
N CYS A 152 6.79 1.89 0.16
CA CYS A 152 7.18 0.63 0.79
C CYS A 152 6.67 0.56 2.23
N THR A 153 5.94 -0.50 2.55
CA THR A 153 5.39 -0.75 3.90
C THR A 153 6.35 -1.52 4.82
N GLY A 154 7.49 -2.01 4.29
CA GLY A 154 8.47 -2.77 5.08
C GLY A 154 8.04 -4.20 5.44
N CYS A 155 7.15 -4.79 4.66
CA CYS A 155 6.53 -6.10 4.94
C CYS A 155 7.43 -7.31 4.66
N ASP A 156 8.63 -7.13 4.09
CA ASP A 156 9.65 -8.13 3.72
C ASP A 156 9.23 -9.25 2.73
N LEU A 157 7.99 -9.29 2.30
CA LEU A 157 7.44 -10.32 1.39
C LEU A 157 8.20 -10.44 0.06
N CYS A 158 8.97 -9.43 -0.32
CA CYS A 158 9.80 -9.43 -1.53
C CYS A 158 11.16 -10.14 -1.34
N VAL A 159 11.60 -10.37 -0.11
CA VAL A 159 12.93 -10.93 0.22
C VAL A 159 12.99 -12.42 -0.12
N GLU A 160 12.08 -13.23 0.42
CA GLU A 160 12.05 -14.68 0.24
C GLU A 160 12.03 -15.13 -1.25
N PRO A 161 11.20 -14.53 -2.13
CA PRO A 161 11.12 -14.98 -3.53
C PRO A 161 12.33 -14.53 -4.37
N CYS A 162 13.27 -13.74 -3.85
CA CYS A 162 14.43 -13.27 -4.57
C CYS A 162 15.47 -14.40 -4.76
N PRO A 163 15.73 -14.89 -6.00
CA PRO A 163 16.61 -16.04 -6.21
C PRO A 163 18.10 -15.71 -6.07
N VAL A 164 18.47 -14.42 -6.04
CA VAL A 164 19.86 -13.96 -5.92
C VAL A 164 20.11 -13.21 -4.61
N ASP A 165 19.11 -13.18 -3.72
CA ASP A 165 19.22 -12.58 -2.39
C ASP A 165 19.78 -11.13 -2.40
N CYS A 166 19.31 -10.32 -3.35
CA CYS A 166 19.79 -8.94 -3.55
C CYS A 166 18.90 -7.88 -2.87
N ILE A 167 18.07 -8.27 -1.92
CA ILE A 167 17.13 -7.37 -1.24
C ILE A 167 17.46 -7.32 0.25
N ASP A 168 17.76 -6.13 0.74
CA ASP A 168 18.05 -5.88 2.16
C ASP A 168 16.90 -5.06 2.77
N MET A 169 16.54 -5.34 4.02
CA MET A 169 15.58 -4.51 4.78
C MET A 169 16.35 -3.49 5.61
N LEU A 170 16.21 -2.21 5.26
CA LEU A 170 16.91 -1.12 5.93
C LEU A 170 15.97 -0.37 6.88
N PRO A 171 16.37 -0.08 8.14
CA PRO A 171 15.56 0.69 9.04
C PRO A 171 15.46 2.15 8.58
N LEU A 172 14.23 2.68 8.53
CA LEU A 172 14.01 4.11 8.33
C LEU A 172 14.23 4.82 9.65
N THR A 173 15.35 5.51 9.76
CA THR A 173 15.66 6.36 10.92
C THR A 173 14.99 7.72 10.74
N GLU A 174 13.67 7.79 10.88
CA GLU A 174 12.94 9.06 10.95
C GLU A 174 13.14 9.67 12.34
N GLY A 175 14.12 10.54 12.48
CA GLY A 175 14.37 11.25 13.73
C GLY A 175 14.54 12.75 13.51
N LEU A 176 14.17 13.56 14.53
CA LEU A 176 14.39 15.01 14.55
C LEU A 176 15.87 15.40 14.25
N LYS A 177 16.82 14.49 14.43
CA LYS A 177 18.24 14.71 14.12
C LYS A 177 18.55 14.71 12.63
N GLN A 178 17.70 14.12 11.80
CA GLN A 178 17.85 14.06 10.34
C GLN A 178 16.92 15.04 9.64
N TRP A 179 15.97 15.65 10.39
CA TRP A 179 15.09 16.65 9.84
C TRP A 179 15.86 17.96 9.59
N HIS A 180 15.84 18.43 8.36
CA HIS A 180 16.34 19.74 7.98
C HIS A 180 15.26 20.48 7.18
N TRP A 181 15.22 21.79 7.34
CA TRP A 181 14.29 22.62 6.58
C TRP A 181 14.52 22.37 5.07
N PRO A 182 13.48 22.04 4.31
CA PRO A 182 13.61 22.02 2.86
C PRO A 182 14.04 23.42 2.42
N ALA A 183 15.27 23.55 1.94
CA ALA A 183 15.72 24.80 1.34
C ALA A 183 14.75 25.14 0.20
N PRO A 184 14.42 26.43 -0.05
CA PRO A 184 13.60 26.83 -1.17
C PRO A 184 14.31 26.42 -2.46
N GLN A 185 13.83 25.33 -3.08
CA GLN A 185 14.54 24.64 -4.15
C GLN A 185 13.95 25.03 -5.51
N ASN A 186 14.82 25.38 -6.45
CA ASN A 186 14.50 25.26 -7.84
C ASN A 186 14.25 23.78 -8.18
N GLN A 187 13.22 23.54 -8.95
CA GLN A 187 12.70 22.21 -9.32
C GLN A 187 13.74 21.18 -9.84
N ARG A 188 14.96 21.64 -10.18
CA ARG A 188 16.09 20.80 -10.62
C ARG A 188 16.86 20.16 -9.48
N ASP A 189 16.80 20.73 -8.27
CA ASP A 189 17.58 20.24 -7.12
C ASP A 189 16.82 19.16 -6.33
N VAL A 190 15.49 19.08 -6.50
CA VAL A 190 14.62 18.08 -5.86
C VAL A 190 14.99 16.66 -6.30
N ILE A 191 15.28 16.47 -7.59
CA ILE A 191 15.63 15.15 -8.16
C ILE A 191 17.05 14.71 -7.76
N ALA A 192 17.94 15.64 -7.41
CA ALA A 192 19.31 15.33 -7.02
C ALA A 192 19.46 15.09 -5.52
N SER A 193 18.65 15.73 -4.66
CA SER A 193 18.72 15.57 -3.21
C SER A 193 18.09 14.27 -2.72
N ASP A 194 17.09 13.75 -3.44
CA ASP A 194 16.42 12.48 -3.13
C ASP A 194 17.35 11.26 -3.27
N ARG A 195 18.40 11.39 -4.11
CA ARG A 195 19.42 10.35 -4.29
C ARG A 195 20.58 10.38 -3.26
N SER A 196 20.77 11.48 -2.56
CA SER A 196 21.91 11.65 -1.63
C SER A 196 21.59 11.25 -0.18
N GLY A 197 20.33 10.99 0.15
CA GLY A 197 19.92 10.55 1.48
C GLY A 197 20.02 9.04 1.71
N PHE A 198 20.24 8.26 0.66
CA PHE A 198 20.33 6.82 0.72
C PHE A 198 21.75 6.36 0.41
N GLU A 199 22.65 6.44 1.38
CA GLU A 199 23.96 5.77 1.30
C GLU A 199 23.77 4.26 1.51
N ALA A 200 23.94 3.50 0.43
CA ALA A 200 24.00 2.05 0.50
C ALA A 200 25.08 1.62 1.51
N PRO A 201 24.81 0.65 2.39
CA PRO A 201 25.81 0.13 3.30
C PRO A 201 27.03 -0.36 2.50
N SER A 202 28.21 0.20 2.81
CA SER A 202 29.46 -0.21 2.20
C SER A 202 29.67 -1.72 2.42
N ASN A 203 30.01 -2.42 1.36
CA ASN A 203 30.19 -3.88 1.28
C ASN A 203 31.41 -4.40 2.05
N GLU A 204 31.80 -3.77 3.19
CA GLU A 204 32.96 -4.09 3.99
C GLU A 204 32.69 -5.14 5.08
N GLY A 205 32.11 -6.25 4.76
CA GLY A 205 31.86 -7.30 5.77
C GLY A 205 31.56 -8.70 5.26
N ARG A 206 31.54 -8.94 3.97
CA ARG A 206 31.29 -10.29 3.42
C ARG A 206 32.51 -10.86 2.70
N ALA A 207 33.59 -11.04 3.44
CA ALA A 207 34.71 -11.90 3.04
C ALA A 207 35.08 -12.83 4.21
N ALA A 208 34.41 -13.99 4.25
CA ALA A 208 34.95 -15.23 4.84
C ALA A 208 33.98 -16.36 4.58
#